data_1b9d94aaac948406abb61ff653331e77
#
_entry.id   1b9d94aaac948406abb61ff653331e77
#
_cell.length_a   1.000
_cell.length_b   1.000
_cell.length_c   1.000
_cell.angle_alpha   90.00
_cell.angle_beta   90.00
_cell.angle_gamma   90.00
#
_symmetry.space_group_name_H-M   'P 1'
#
loop_
_entity.id
_entity.type
_entity.pdbx_description
1 polymer ?
#
loop_
_entity_poly.entity_id
_entity_poly.type
_entity_poly.pdbx_seq_one_letter_code
_entity_poly.pdbx_strand_id
1 'polypeptide(L)'
;IPLTVTGGLPFFGGPGNNYSLHAIAQVVRLLRGQRENKNALVAANGGYLSKHSVGIYSTTLEEAWKINAASSVHNPDDNAVSVIEKASGTALIESYAAVYKKAKEETGFIVGTLNESGERFLAMPCAKNPRSLAMLFDGDPIGKEISVQFDETGLNFFSPK
;
A
#
# COMPACT_ATOMS: atom_id res chain seq x y z
N ILE A 1 -4.92 -15.12 -25.52
CA ILE A 1 -4.38 -13.76 -25.28
C ILE A 1 -3.48 -13.86 -24.06
N PRO A 2 -2.18 -13.51 -24.16
CA PRO A 2 -1.31 -13.51 -22.99
C PRO A 2 -1.80 -12.47 -21.98
N LEU A 3 -1.86 -12.84 -20.70
CA LEU A 3 -2.24 -11.94 -19.61
C LEU A 3 -1.17 -10.88 -19.34
N THR A 4 0.09 -11.21 -19.62
CA THR A 4 1.21 -10.28 -19.49
C THR A 4 2.13 -10.40 -20.69
N VAL A 5 2.76 -9.30 -21.11
CA VAL A 5 3.66 -9.28 -22.27
C VAL A 5 5.12 -9.03 -21.91
N THR A 6 5.42 -8.73 -20.63
CA THR A 6 6.78 -8.46 -20.17
C THR A 6 7.37 -9.59 -19.32
N GLY A 7 6.57 -10.48 -18.79
CA GLY A 7 7.02 -11.61 -17.95
C GLY A 7 7.36 -11.23 -16.50
N GLY A 8 7.25 -9.97 -16.12
CA GLY A 8 7.49 -9.49 -14.76
C GLY A 8 8.91 -8.99 -14.48
N LEU A 9 9.07 -8.34 -13.33
CA LEU A 9 10.31 -7.66 -12.92
C LEU A 9 11.55 -8.55 -12.85
N PRO A 10 11.48 -9.84 -12.43
CA PRO A 10 12.65 -10.71 -12.42
C PRO A 10 13.30 -10.91 -13.79
N PHE A 11 12.53 -10.74 -14.87
CA PHE A 11 12.99 -10.94 -16.24
C PHE A 11 13.42 -9.63 -16.92
N PHE A 12 12.81 -8.52 -16.57
CA PHE A 12 13.09 -7.19 -17.14
C PHE A 12 13.92 -6.30 -16.22
N GLY A 13 14.13 -6.71 -15.00
CA GLY A 13 14.67 -5.87 -13.96
C GLY A 13 13.66 -4.83 -13.47
N GLY A 14 13.94 -4.24 -12.31
CA GLY A 14 13.10 -3.21 -11.69
C GLY A 14 13.90 -1.92 -11.55
N PRO A 15 14.17 -1.16 -12.63
CA PRO A 15 15.05 0.02 -12.57
C PRO A 15 14.36 1.19 -11.88
N GLY A 16 14.13 1.09 -10.56
CA GLY A 16 13.47 2.11 -9.76
C GLY A 16 12.07 2.45 -10.32
N ASN A 17 11.86 3.72 -10.62
CA ASN A 17 10.56 4.22 -11.12
C ASN A 17 10.35 4.01 -12.64
N ASN A 18 11.28 3.35 -13.30
CA ASN A 18 11.28 3.26 -14.77
C ASN A 18 10.74 1.94 -15.32
N TYR A 19 10.31 1.00 -14.49
CA TYR A 19 9.89 -0.33 -14.96
C TYR A 19 8.69 -0.31 -15.91
N SER A 20 7.77 0.64 -15.75
CA SER A 20 6.61 0.80 -16.63
C SER A 20 6.97 1.18 -18.07
N LEU A 21 8.12 1.81 -18.30
CA LEU A 21 8.60 2.09 -19.66
C LEU A 21 8.93 0.80 -20.43
N HIS A 22 9.37 -0.26 -19.78
CA HIS A 22 9.56 -1.56 -20.42
C HIS A 22 8.24 -2.12 -20.95
N ALA A 23 7.18 -2.00 -20.15
CA ALA A 23 5.84 -2.42 -20.56
C ALA A 23 5.31 -1.55 -21.73
N ILE A 24 5.49 -0.23 -21.65
CA ILE A 24 5.10 0.70 -22.72
C ILE A 24 5.85 0.37 -24.01
N ALA A 25 7.17 0.22 -23.97
CA ALA A 25 7.97 -0.11 -25.14
C ALA A 25 7.54 -1.42 -25.79
N GLN A 26 7.29 -2.45 -24.97
CA GLN A 26 6.83 -3.75 -25.47
C GLN A 26 5.43 -3.67 -26.10
N VAL A 27 4.50 -2.97 -25.44
CA VAL A 27 3.15 -2.76 -25.95
C VAL A 27 3.17 -2.00 -27.28
N VAL A 28 3.94 -0.90 -27.36
CA VAL A 28 4.08 -0.12 -28.60
C VAL A 28 4.65 -0.98 -29.73
N ARG A 29 5.66 -1.82 -29.45
CA ARG A 29 6.23 -2.74 -30.44
C ARG A 29 5.19 -3.74 -30.95
N LEU A 30 4.39 -4.32 -30.05
CA LEU A 30 3.36 -5.28 -30.40
C LEU A 30 2.23 -4.63 -31.19
N LEU A 31 1.75 -3.46 -30.78
CA LEU A 31 0.67 -2.76 -31.44
C LEU A 31 1.04 -2.28 -32.85
N ARG A 32 2.27 -1.79 -33.06
CA ARG A 32 2.75 -1.35 -34.38
C ARG A 32 2.76 -2.45 -35.42
N GLY A 33 2.84 -3.72 -35.01
CA GLY A 33 2.76 -4.88 -35.92
C GLY A 33 1.35 -5.36 -36.22
N GLN A 34 0.31 -4.76 -35.63
CA GLN A 34 -1.07 -5.20 -35.81
C GLN A 34 -1.77 -4.41 -36.93
N ARG A 35 -2.60 -5.12 -37.74
CA ARG A 35 -3.46 -4.51 -38.75
C ARG A 35 -4.89 -4.31 -38.27
N GLU A 36 -5.26 -4.93 -37.19
CA GLU A 36 -6.59 -4.85 -36.56
C GLU A 36 -6.60 -3.83 -35.43
N ASN A 37 -7.80 -3.35 -35.10
CA ASN A 37 -7.99 -2.51 -33.95
C ASN A 37 -7.66 -3.29 -32.66
N LYS A 38 -6.57 -2.94 -32.03
CA LYS A 38 -6.10 -3.56 -30.79
C LYS A 38 -5.85 -2.49 -29.74
N ASN A 39 -6.25 -2.82 -28.53
CA ASN A 39 -5.98 -2.02 -27.36
C ASN A 39 -5.06 -2.79 -26.40
N ALA A 40 -4.23 -2.06 -25.70
CA ALA A 40 -3.41 -2.59 -24.64
C ALA A 40 -3.46 -1.68 -23.42
N LEU A 41 -3.37 -2.29 -22.24
CA LEU A 41 -3.37 -1.59 -20.97
C LEU A 41 -2.00 -1.74 -20.31
N VAL A 42 -1.44 -0.63 -19.85
CA VAL A 42 -0.24 -0.63 -19.03
C VAL A 42 -0.60 -0.05 -17.67
N ALA A 43 -0.48 -0.86 -16.64
CA ALA A 43 -0.65 -0.43 -15.27
C ALA A 43 0.72 -0.13 -14.63
N ALA A 44 0.79 0.96 -13.91
CA ALA A 44 1.94 1.32 -13.12
C ALA A 44 1.55 1.48 -11.66
N ASN A 45 2.47 1.10 -10.78
CA ASN A 45 2.31 1.13 -9.36
C ASN A 45 3.48 1.87 -8.72
N GLY A 46 3.22 2.74 -7.78
CA GLY A 46 4.20 3.52 -7.05
C GLY A 46 4.04 3.41 -5.55
N GLY A 47 5.14 3.63 -4.82
CA GLY A 47 5.19 3.42 -3.39
C GLY A 47 4.95 1.94 -3.03
N TYR A 48 4.36 1.69 -1.88
CA TYR A 48 3.92 0.36 -1.47
C TYR A 48 2.46 0.13 -1.86
N LEU A 49 2.18 0.07 -3.18
CA LEU A 49 0.83 -0.07 -3.74
C LEU A 49 -0.12 1.10 -3.40
N SER A 50 0.44 2.25 -3.05
CA SER A 50 -0.34 3.42 -2.62
C SER A 50 -0.68 4.38 -3.76
N LYS A 51 -0.03 4.23 -4.91
CA LYS A 51 -0.26 5.07 -6.09
C LYS A 51 -0.36 4.19 -7.32
N HIS A 52 -1.40 4.40 -8.11
CA HIS A 52 -1.61 3.64 -9.33
C HIS A 52 -1.88 4.59 -10.49
N SER A 53 -1.40 4.22 -11.66
CA SER A 53 -1.79 4.84 -12.91
C SER A 53 -2.02 3.78 -13.98
N VAL A 54 -2.90 4.09 -14.94
CA VAL A 54 -3.24 3.20 -16.04
C VAL A 54 -3.17 3.98 -17.33
N GLY A 55 -2.41 3.47 -18.31
CA GLY A 55 -2.37 3.97 -19.67
C GLY A 55 -3.03 3.00 -20.63
N ILE A 56 -3.85 3.52 -21.52
CA ILE A 56 -4.46 2.74 -22.61
C ILE A 56 -3.77 3.15 -23.91
N TYR A 57 -3.30 2.16 -24.66
CA TYR A 57 -2.63 2.33 -25.94
C TYR A 57 -3.47 1.64 -27.03
N SER A 58 -3.69 2.33 -28.16
CA SER A 58 -4.53 1.84 -29.25
C SER A 58 -3.81 1.94 -30.59
N THR A 59 -4.15 1.03 -31.50
CA THR A 59 -3.76 1.12 -32.91
C THR A 59 -4.67 2.04 -33.71
N THR A 60 -5.81 2.44 -33.16
CA THR A 60 -6.79 3.32 -33.79
C THR A 60 -6.83 4.64 -33.06
N LEU A 61 -6.77 5.74 -33.83
CA LEU A 61 -7.06 7.06 -33.29
C LEU A 61 -8.59 7.21 -33.27
N GLU A 62 -9.19 7.27 -32.11
CA GLU A 62 -10.59 7.69 -32.00
C GLU A 62 -10.68 9.21 -32.21
N GLU A 63 -11.62 9.64 -33.04
CA GLU A 63 -11.81 11.07 -33.40
C GLU A 63 -12.05 12.00 -32.20
N ALA A 64 -12.37 11.47 -31.06
CA ALA A 64 -12.57 12.20 -29.82
C ALA A 64 -11.59 11.77 -28.74
N TRP A 65 -10.29 11.91 -28.97
CA TRP A 65 -9.38 11.99 -27.85
C TRP A 65 -9.70 13.26 -27.04
N LYS A 66 -10.79 13.23 -26.33
CA LYS A 66 -10.99 14.21 -25.25
C LYS A 66 -9.96 13.83 -24.20
N ILE A 67 -9.00 14.73 -23.97
CA ILE A 67 -8.31 14.76 -22.70
C ILE A 67 -9.42 15.00 -21.67
N ASN A 68 -10.06 13.94 -21.23
CA ASN A 68 -10.74 13.99 -19.96
C ASN A 68 -9.61 14.22 -18.97
N ALA A 69 -9.36 15.48 -18.68
CA ALA A 69 -8.63 15.87 -17.48
C ALA A 69 -9.15 14.94 -16.42
N ALA A 70 -8.28 14.12 -15.86
CA ALA A 70 -8.62 13.03 -14.98
C ALA A 70 -9.84 13.40 -14.17
N SER A 71 -11.00 12.97 -14.65
CA SER A 71 -12.24 13.23 -13.98
C SER A 71 -12.05 12.53 -12.65
N SER A 72 -11.87 13.34 -11.66
CA SER A 72 -11.87 13.01 -10.26
C SER A 72 -11.71 11.51 -10.06
N VAL A 73 -10.48 11.06 -9.96
CA VAL A 73 -10.21 9.95 -9.07
C VAL A 73 -11.22 10.11 -7.95
N HIS A 74 -12.10 9.17 -7.80
CA HIS A 74 -12.98 9.00 -6.68
C HIS A 74 -12.36 9.70 -5.49
N ASN A 75 -13.00 10.76 -4.99
CA ASN A 75 -12.47 11.42 -3.82
C ASN A 75 -12.56 10.35 -2.70
N PRO A 76 -11.46 9.77 -2.24
CA PRO A 76 -11.52 8.69 -1.26
C PRO A 76 -12.07 9.16 0.09
N ASP A 77 -12.32 10.47 0.20
CA ASP A 77 -12.66 11.10 1.47
C ASP A 77 -14.09 10.82 1.95
N ASP A 78 -15.01 10.41 1.08
CA ASP A 78 -16.41 10.19 1.49
C ASP A 78 -16.61 8.99 2.44
N ASN A 79 -15.63 8.10 2.58
CA ASN A 79 -15.66 6.96 3.50
C ASN A 79 -14.30 6.73 4.20
N ALA A 80 -13.41 7.70 4.21
CA ALA A 80 -12.13 7.56 4.88
C ALA A 80 -12.32 7.49 6.40
N VAL A 81 -11.80 6.44 7.02
CA VAL A 81 -11.76 6.36 8.48
C VAL A 81 -10.77 7.41 8.98
N SER A 82 -11.19 8.20 9.98
CA SER A 82 -10.33 9.19 10.61
C SER A 82 -9.07 8.52 11.19
N VAL A 83 -7.91 9.06 10.86
CA VAL A 83 -6.61 8.63 11.39
C VAL A 83 -6.05 9.74 12.26
N ILE A 84 -5.78 9.43 13.52
CA ILE A 84 -5.25 10.37 14.50
C ILE A 84 -3.75 10.16 14.72
N GLU A 85 -3.06 11.27 14.96
CA GLU A 85 -1.63 11.24 15.29
C GLU A 85 -1.38 10.86 16.75
N LYS A 86 -2.27 11.27 17.67
CA LYS A 86 -2.13 11.08 19.12
C LYS A 86 -3.22 10.18 19.64
N ALA A 87 -2.86 8.94 19.98
CA ALA A 87 -3.80 7.96 20.50
C ALA A 87 -3.50 7.61 21.96
N SER A 88 -4.55 7.57 22.77
CA SER A 88 -4.45 7.12 24.17
C SER A 88 -5.75 6.42 24.56
N GLY A 89 -5.65 5.29 25.25
CA GLY A 89 -6.80 4.52 25.70
C GLY A 89 -6.73 3.04 25.37
N THR A 90 -7.90 2.42 25.33
CA THR A 90 -8.07 1.01 24.94
C THR A 90 -8.40 0.94 23.45
N ALA A 91 -7.80 -0.02 22.78
CA ALA A 91 -7.92 -0.18 21.34
C ALA A 91 -7.91 -1.66 20.91
N LEU A 92 -8.37 -1.92 19.70
CA LEU A 92 -8.23 -3.20 19.03
C LEU A 92 -7.18 -3.11 17.93
N ILE A 93 -6.41 -4.17 17.75
CA ILE A 93 -5.47 -4.28 16.62
C ILE A 93 -6.25 -4.66 15.35
N GLU A 94 -6.20 -3.81 14.32
CA GLU A 94 -6.79 -4.09 13.00
C GLU A 94 -5.79 -4.75 12.04
N SER A 95 -4.54 -4.33 12.13
CA SER A 95 -3.47 -4.85 11.27
C SER A 95 -2.12 -4.65 11.93
N TYR A 96 -1.11 -5.36 11.45
CA TYR A 96 0.26 -5.24 11.97
C TYR A 96 1.31 -5.54 10.91
N ALA A 97 2.52 -5.10 11.17
CA ALA A 97 3.70 -5.53 10.44
C ALA A 97 4.79 -5.93 11.43
N ALA A 98 5.31 -7.14 11.26
CA ALA A 98 6.47 -7.64 11.97
C ALA A 98 7.68 -7.60 11.02
N VAL A 99 8.76 -6.95 11.44
CA VAL A 99 9.96 -6.75 10.62
C VAL A 99 11.10 -7.57 11.19
N TYR A 100 11.53 -8.56 10.42
CA TYR A 100 12.68 -9.41 10.74
C TYR A 100 13.96 -8.76 10.21
N LYS A 101 14.89 -8.46 11.09
CA LYS A 101 16.21 -7.94 10.71
C LYS A 101 17.27 -9.04 10.85
N LYS A 102 18.25 -9.06 9.91
CA LYS A 102 19.32 -10.06 9.88
C LYS A 102 20.19 -10.12 11.17
N ALA A 103 20.15 -9.09 12.01
CA ALA A 103 20.99 -8.94 13.21
C ALA A 103 20.22 -9.03 14.53
N LYS A 104 19.11 -9.77 14.60
CA LYS A 104 18.30 -9.96 15.81
C LYS A 104 17.52 -8.74 16.35
N GLU A 105 17.57 -7.61 15.72
CA GLU A 105 16.67 -6.51 16.10
C GLU A 105 15.34 -6.68 15.37
N GLU A 106 14.41 -7.33 16.04
CA GLU A 106 13.02 -7.40 15.62
C GLU A 106 12.35 -6.05 15.90
N THR A 107 11.48 -5.62 15.02
CA THR A 107 10.67 -4.42 15.21
C THR A 107 9.32 -4.62 14.53
N GLY A 108 8.41 -3.71 14.73
CA GLY A 108 7.12 -3.77 14.07
C GLY A 108 6.26 -2.58 14.46
N PHE A 109 5.06 -2.56 13.92
CA PHE A 109 4.05 -1.57 14.26
C PHE A 109 2.66 -2.17 14.05
N ILE A 110 1.67 -1.53 14.61
CA ILE A 110 0.26 -1.88 14.42
C ILE A 110 -0.52 -0.71 13.84
N VAL A 111 -1.60 -1.05 13.15
CA VAL A 111 -2.76 -0.19 12.96
C VAL A 111 -3.80 -0.63 13.99
N GLY A 112 -4.23 0.29 14.82
CA GLY A 112 -5.25 0.04 15.83
C GLY A 112 -6.42 0.99 15.70
N THR A 113 -7.56 0.61 16.28
CA THR A 113 -8.76 1.42 16.37
C THR A 113 -9.12 1.63 17.83
N LEU A 114 -9.26 2.88 18.25
CA LEU A 114 -9.71 3.22 19.60
C LEU A 114 -11.14 2.72 19.83
N ASN A 115 -11.36 2.03 20.95
CA ASN A 115 -12.69 1.49 21.27
C ASN A 115 -13.73 2.59 21.52
N GLU A 116 -13.29 3.74 22.02
CA GLU A 116 -14.20 4.83 22.38
C GLU A 116 -14.61 5.67 21.16
N SER A 117 -13.65 6.05 20.32
CA SER A 117 -13.89 7.00 19.22
C SER A 117 -14.01 6.34 17.85
N GLY A 118 -13.55 5.10 17.69
CA GLY A 118 -13.49 4.42 16.39
C GLY A 118 -12.40 4.96 15.45
N GLU A 119 -11.56 5.88 15.92
CA GLU A 119 -10.49 6.47 15.13
C GLU A 119 -9.29 5.52 15.03
N ARG A 120 -8.69 5.48 13.85
CA ARG A 120 -7.47 4.71 13.60
C ARG A 120 -6.21 5.46 14.02
N PHE A 121 -5.20 4.69 14.37
CA PHE A 121 -3.87 5.20 14.69
C PHE A 121 -2.79 4.17 14.32
N LEU A 122 -1.54 4.65 14.26
CA LEU A 122 -0.36 3.81 14.19
C LEU A 122 0.33 3.80 15.56
N ALA A 123 0.82 2.64 15.99
CA ALA A 123 1.60 2.55 17.22
C ALA A 123 2.76 1.56 17.12
N MET A 124 3.84 1.86 17.85
CA MET A 124 5.00 0.99 18.01
C MET A 124 4.86 0.13 19.27
N PRO A 125 5.54 -1.02 19.35
CA PRO A 125 5.61 -1.77 20.61
C PRO A 125 6.26 -0.93 21.72
N CYS A 126 5.68 -0.95 22.92
CA CYS A 126 6.28 -0.28 24.06
C CYS A 126 7.58 -0.98 24.47
N ALA A 127 8.72 -0.27 24.39
CA ALA A 127 10.04 -0.82 24.73
C ALA A 127 10.15 -1.25 26.21
N LYS A 128 9.36 -0.64 27.10
CA LYS A 128 9.32 -0.98 28.52
C LYS A 128 8.54 -2.27 28.80
N ASN A 129 7.80 -2.79 27.82
CA ASN A 129 7.03 -4.02 27.94
C ASN A 129 7.43 -4.99 26.82
N PRO A 130 8.34 -5.96 27.08
CA PRO A 130 8.79 -6.92 26.06
C PRO A 130 7.66 -7.74 25.41
N ARG A 131 6.53 -7.91 26.10
CA ARG A 131 5.37 -8.61 25.54
C ARG A 131 4.74 -7.86 24.37
N SER A 132 4.93 -6.53 24.30
CA SER A 132 4.41 -5.73 23.19
C SER A 132 5.03 -6.13 21.85
N LEU A 133 6.35 -6.29 21.83
CA LEU A 133 7.05 -6.76 20.62
C LEU A 133 6.76 -8.24 20.35
N ALA A 134 6.86 -9.09 21.37
CA ALA A 134 6.60 -10.53 21.25
C ALA A 134 5.22 -10.84 20.66
N MET A 135 4.20 -10.04 21.01
CA MET A 135 2.85 -10.19 20.48
C MET A 135 2.78 -10.15 18.94
N LEU A 136 3.71 -9.45 18.27
CA LEU A 136 3.75 -9.34 16.81
C LEU A 136 4.37 -10.56 16.13
N PHE A 137 5.11 -11.41 16.89
CA PHE A 137 5.82 -12.57 16.39
C PHE A 137 5.22 -13.90 16.87
N ASP A 138 4.46 -13.85 17.96
CA ASP A 138 3.86 -15.04 18.61
C ASP A 138 2.39 -15.23 18.20
N GLY A 139 2.15 -15.56 16.95
CA GLY A 139 0.83 -15.82 16.41
C GLY A 139 0.16 -14.58 15.80
N ASP A 140 -1.18 -14.60 15.71
CA ASP A 140 -1.95 -13.51 15.11
C ASP A 140 -2.44 -12.53 16.19
N PRO A 141 -1.99 -11.27 16.16
CA PRO A 141 -2.44 -10.25 17.10
C PRO A 141 -3.73 -9.53 16.68
N ILE A 142 -4.26 -9.77 15.46
CA ILE A 142 -5.45 -9.08 14.96
C ILE A 142 -6.65 -9.35 15.89
N GLY A 143 -7.40 -8.31 16.20
CA GLY A 143 -8.56 -8.37 17.09
C GLY A 143 -8.23 -8.41 18.58
N LYS A 144 -6.96 -8.47 18.97
CA LYS A 144 -6.59 -8.40 20.39
C LYS A 144 -6.73 -6.98 20.93
N GLU A 145 -7.18 -6.90 22.18
CA GLU A 145 -7.30 -5.65 22.92
C GLU A 145 -5.95 -5.24 23.51
N ILE A 146 -5.64 -3.96 23.38
CA ILE A 146 -4.39 -3.35 23.83
C ILE A 146 -4.66 -2.04 24.56
N SER A 147 -3.66 -1.57 25.29
CA SER A 147 -3.56 -0.19 25.76
C SER A 147 -2.59 0.58 24.86
N VAL A 148 -2.97 1.77 24.45
CA VAL A 148 -2.11 2.69 23.69
C VAL A 148 -1.89 3.97 24.44
N GLN A 149 -0.69 4.54 24.32
CA GLN A 149 -0.31 5.83 24.90
C GLN A 149 0.56 6.60 23.92
N PHE A 150 0.26 7.87 23.79
CA PHE A 150 1.11 8.85 23.11
C PHE A 150 2.16 9.36 24.09
N ASP A 151 3.41 9.46 23.66
CA ASP A 151 4.51 9.89 24.50
C ASP A 151 5.18 11.20 24.03
N GLU A 152 6.16 11.65 24.81
CA GLU A 152 6.93 12.88 24.56
C GLU A 152 7.81 12.79 23.30
N THR A 153 8.07 11.61 22.77
CA THR A 153 8.82 11.42 21.51
C THR A 153 7.97 11.69 20.29
N GLY A 154 6.67 11.92 20.47
CA GLY A 154 5.74 12.18 19.37
C GLY A 154 5.22 10.90 18.70
N LEU A 155 5.32 9.75 19.39
CA LEU A 155 4.86 8.46 18.87
C LEU A 155 3.82 7.82 19.81
N ASN A 156 2.99 6.99 19.23
CA ASN A 156 2.10 6.12 20.01
C ASN A 156 2.80 4.80 20.29
N PHE A 157 2.68 4.32 21.53
CA PHE A 157 3.18 3.02 21.96
C PHE A 157 2.06 2.16 22.50
N PHE A 158 2.04 0.89 22.11
CA PHE A 158 1.04 -0.05 22.60
C PHE A 158 1.64 -1.07 23.55
N SER A 159 0.81 -1.58 24.45
CA SER A 159 1.08 -2.70 25.35
C SER A 159 -0.10 -3.66 25.36
N PRO A 160 0.15 -4.99 25.49
CA PRO A 160 -0.90 -5.96 25.77
C PRO A 160 -1.65 -5.58 27.05
N LYS A 161 -2.93 -5.83 27.07
CA LYS A 161 -3.78 -5.74 28.27
C LYS A 161 -3.63 -6.96 29.17
#